data_00a596f11a2ca98f577511fe42dcd320
#
_entry.id   00a596f11a2ca98f577511fe42dcd320
#
_cell.length_a   1.000
_cell.length_b   1.000
_cell.length_c   1.000
_cell.angle_alpha   90.00
_cell.angle_beta   90.00
_cell.angle_gamma   90.00
#
_symmetry.space_group_name_H-M   'P 1'
#
loop_
_entity.id
_entity.type
_entity.pdbx_description
1 polymer ?
#
loop_
_entity_poly.entity_id
_entity_poly.type
_entity_poly.pdbx_seq_one_letter_code
_entity_poly.pdbx_strand_id
1 'polypeptide(L)'
;MKIFFLLLLLTFAVFSCREPQITDESINKAIAEGNFTCAEQMIKQKIVAEELSPAQILDLHAKVQTMHRTKGEFTADDTTVIGYIRTIIPDVTAEQIAHWESTGALECMVIDGEKRYFWGAARNLFRIDKQAKSHWDNAKGVQPDDLDIFKESHIPPVVAQTQEHRIEHTSKPQRMRVTYNITVKPNEVPEGETIRVWMPYPRENKRSGNIKLLSTTNENYIISPDSYPHKSIYMEATAVKDSAMQFGYQLELETADHWFNFGPEDVKPYNTESELYRKYTAERSNHVIFTPQLKHITDSIVAGETNPYNKARKIFDYIAQNIPWASAREYATFANIPEYVLKNKHGDCGQVGLTFIAMARYAGIPAKWQSGFVVHPGMGGMHDWSEIYFEGIGWVPVDASFGLTSSKDDRIHHFYFGGIDSHRYYVNEDFSGNFFPAKTHLRSEPVDFQRGEVEWKAENLYFGRWRWKINVEYL
;
A
#
# COMPACT_ATOMS: atom_id res chain seq x y z
N MET A 1 -85.80 -38.96 -7.54
CA MET A 1 -84.42 -39.30 -7.33
C MET A 1 -83.65 -38.26 -8.09
N LYS A 2 -83.14 -37.20 -7.37
CA LYS A 2 -82.35 -36.09 -7.95
C LYS A 2 -80.89 -36.26 -7.49
N ILE A 3 -79.98 -36.47 -8.44
CA ILE A 3 -78.55 -36.62 -8.23
C ILE A 3 -77.99 -35.22 -8.30
N PHE A 4 -77.42 -34.75 -7.19
CA PHE A 4 -76.61 -33.51 -7.13
C PHE A 4 -75.21 -33.82 -7.51
N PHE A 5 -74.75 -33.20 -8.61
CA PHE A 5 -73.27 -33.18 -8.98
C PHE A 5 -72.63 -32.03 -8.21
N LEU A 6 -71.70 -32.37 -7.33
CA LEU A 6 -70.86 -31.40 -6.65
C LEU A 6 -69.62 -31.19 -7.47
N LEU A 7 -69.50 -30.02 -8.10
CA LEU A 7 -68.23 -29.59 -8.82
C LEU A 7 -67.23 -29.07 -7.79
N LEU A 8 -66.15 -29.81 -7.57
CA LEU A 8 -65.05 -29.39 -6.77
C LEU A 8 -64.08 -28.53 -7.64
N LEU A 9 -64.16 -27.21 -7.45
CA LEU A 9 -63.15 -26.28 -8.05
C LEU A 9 -61.84 -26.38 -7.28
N LEU A 10 -60.83 -27.09 -7.84
CA LEU A 10 -59.47 -27.02 -7.37
C LEU A 10 -58.84 -25.71 -7.89
N THR A 11 -58.74 -24.74 -7.01
CA THR A 11 -57.90 -23.54 -7.22
C THR A 11 -56.44 -23.94 -7.08
N PHE A 12 -55.74 -24.10 -8.18
CA PHE A 12 -54.28 -24.14 -8.21
C PHE A 12 -53.76 -22.75 -7.82
N ALA A 13 -53.34 -22.58 -6.56
CA ALA A 13 -52.51 -21.47 -6.16
C ALA A 13 -51.13 -21.69 -6.80
N VAL A 14 -50.87 -21.00 -7.89
CA VAL A 14 -49.51 -20.89 -8.46
C VAL A 14 -48.72 -20.04 -7.48
N PHE A 15 -48.04 -20.68 -6.54
CA PHE A 15 -46.97 -20.05 -5.82
C PHE A 15 -45.87 -19.78 -6.83
N SER A 16 -45.84 -18.55 -7.36
CA SER A 16 -44.68 -18.04 -8.07
C SER A 16 -43.54 -17.96 -7.03
N CYS A 17 -42.69 -18.99 -6.97
CA CYS A 17 -41.38 -18.86 -6.36
C CYS A 17 -40.62 -17.84 -7.21
N ARG A 18 -40.70 -16.55 -6.85
CA ARG A 18 -39.73 -15.59 -7.32
C ARG A 18 -38.39 -16.08 -6.78
N GLU A 19 -37.48 -16.44 -7.66
CA GLU A 19 -36.09 -16.61 -7.29
C GLU A 19 -35.67 -15.34 -6.50
N PRO A 20 -34.95 -15.49 -5.37
CA PRO A 20 -34.57 -14.33 -4.58
C PRO A 20 -33.78 -13.37 -5.47
N GLN A 21 -34.29 -12.15 -5.61
CA GLN A 21 -33.66 -11.12 -6.44
C GLN A 21 -32.24 -10.88 -5.93
N ILE A 22 -31.25 -11.01 -6.81
CA ILE A 22 -29.85 -10.77 -6.47
C ILE A 22 -29.68 -9.26 -6.29
N THR A 23 -29.39 -8.84 -5.07
CA THR A 23 -29.16 -7.43 -4.70
C THR A 23 -27.70 -7.17 -4.42
N ASP A 24 -27.28 -5.91 -4.51
CA ASP A 24 -25.91 -5.52 -4.11
C ASP A 24 -25.64 -5.85 -2.64
N GLU A 25 -26.67 -5.76 -1.78
CA GLU A 25 -26.58 -6.14 -0.36
C GLU A 25 -26.28 -7.64 -0.21
N SER A 26 -26.99 -8.50 -0.95
CA SER A 26 -26.77 -9.96 -0.90
C SER A 26 -25.38 -10.34 -1.41
N ILE A 27 -24.89 -9.68 -2.46
CA ILE A 27 -23.51 -9.85 -2.97
C ILE A 27 -22.49 -9.42 -1.91
N ASN A 28 -22.64 -8.20 -1.36
CA ASN A 28 -21.72 -7.68 -0.35
C ASN A 28 -21.71 -8.54 0.93
N LYS A 29 -22.86 -9.09 1.32
CA LYS A 29 -22.96 -10.03 2.44
C LYS A 29 -22.17 -11.31 2.15
N ALA A 30 -22.35 -11.92 0.98
CA ALA A 30 -21.61 -13.12 0.61
C ALA A 30 -20.10 -12.88 0.59
N ILE A 31 -19.66 -11.70 0.11
CA ILE A 31 -18.24 -11.28 0.15
C ILE A 31 -17.75 -11.15 1.59
N ALA A 32 -18.52 -10.47 2.45
CA ALA A 32 -18.16 -10.26 3.85
C ALA A 32 -18.06 -11.56 4.66
N GLU A 33 -18.87 -12.55 4.31
CA GLU A 33 -18.87 -13.90 4.91
C GLU A 33 -17.78 -14.82 4.32
N GLY A 34 -17.00 -14.36 3.33
CA GLY A 34 -15.99 -15.17 2.67
C GLY A 34 -16.53 -16.17 1.64
N ASN A 35 -17.81 -16.12 1.30
CA ASN A 35 -18.47 -16.99 0.32
C ASN A 35 -18.19 -16.50 -1.12
N PHE A 36 -16.91 -16.44 -1.51
CA PHE A 36 -16.47 -15.80 -2.73
C PHE A 36 -16.96 -16.47 -4.01
N THR A 37 -17.00 -17.80 -4.02
CA THR A 37 -17.54 -18.55 -5.16
C THR A 37 -19.02 -18.25 -5.38
N CYS A 38 -19.81 -18.18 -4.32
CA CYS A 38 -21.22 -17.79 -4.38
C CYS A 38 -21.38 -16.33 -4.86
N ALA A 39 -20.62 -15.40 -4.27
CA ALA A 39 -20.69 -13.99 -4.65
C ALA A 39 -20.33 -13.76 -6.12
N GLU A 40 -19.31 -14.46 -6.65
CA GLU A 40 -18.94 -14.37 -8.06
C GLU A 40 -20.06 -14.91 -8.99
N GLN A 41 -20.72 -15.99 -8.61
CA GLN A 41 -21.87 -16.50 -9.36
C GLN A 41 -23.04 -15.50 -9.36
N MET A 42 -23.37 -14.90 -8.21
CA MET A 42 -24.38 -13.86 -8.09
C MET A 42 -24.05 -12.64 -8.98
N ILE A 43 -22.81 -12.19 -8.99
CA ILE A 43 -22.36 -11.09 -9.84
C ILE A 43 -22.55 -11.42 -11.32
N LYS A 44 -22.11 -12.62 -11.77
CA LYS A 44 -22.29 -13.07 -13.16
C LYS A 44 -23.76 -13.12 -13.57
N GLN A 45 -24.62 -13.64 -12.70
CA GLN A 45 -26.08 -13.69 -12.94
C GLN A 45 -26.68 -12.27 -13.03
N LYS A 46 -26.29 -11.36 -12.13
CA LYS A 46 -26.75 -9.96 -12.12
C LYS A 46 -26.37 -9.23 -13.41
N ILE A 47 -25.13 -9.38 -13.88
CA ILE A 47 -24.65 -8.76 -15.13
C ILE A 47 -25.46 -9.24 -16.34
N VAL A 48 -25.89 -10.51 -16.34
CA VAL A 48 -26.67 -11.10 -17.46
C VAL A 48 -28.16 -10.73 -17.37
N ALA A 49 -28.71 -10.62 -16.15
CA ALA A 49 -30.15 -10.48 -15.93
C ALA A 49 -30.65 -9.02 -15.90
N GLU A 50 -29.77 -8.06 -15.64
CA GLU A 50 -30.14 -6.65 -15.44
C GLU A 50 -29.50 -5.74 -16.51
N GLU A 51 -30.20 -4.68 -16.89
CA GLU A 51 -29.61 -3.57 -17.69
C GLU A 51 -28.78 -2.67 -16.78
N LEU A 52 -27.45 -2.92 -16.73
CA LEU A 52 -26.50 -2.19 -15.90
C LEU A 52 -25.75 -1.15 -16.72
N SER A 53 -25.45 -0.01 -16.12
CA SER A 53 -24.56 0.98 -16.70
C SER A 53 -23.11 0.45 -16.74
N PRO A 54 -22.24 0.97 -17.63
CA PRO A 54 -20.82 0.61 -17.68
C PRO A 54 -20.09 0.76 -16.33
N ALA A 55 -20.45 1.78 -15.55
CA ALA A 55 -19.87 2.01 -14.22
C ALA A 55 -20.26 0.91 -13.22
N GLN A 56 -21.52 0.45 -13.22
CA GLN A 56 -21.97 -0.66 -12.37
C GLN A 56 -21.30 -1.98 -12.76
N ILE A 57 -21.17 -2.25 -14.06
CA ILE A 57 -20.46 -3.43 -14.55
C ILE A 57 -18.99 -3.40 -14.10
N LEU A 58 -18.33 -2.23 -14.20
CA LEU A 58 -16.96 -2.05 -13.76
C LEU A 58 -16.79 -2.29 -12.25
N ASP A 59 -17.71 -1.78 -11.42
CA ASP A 59 -17.73 -2.00 -9.96
C ASP A 59 -17.87 -3.50 -9.62
N LEU A 60 -18.78 -4.19 -10.28
CA LEU A 60 -18.98 -5.63 -10.09
C LEU A 60 -17.74 -6.44 -10.50
N HIS A 61 -17.09 -6.08 -11.62
CA HIS A 61 -15.82 -6.69 -12.00
C HIS A 61 -14.70 -6.39 -10.99
N ALA A 62 -14.64 -5.18 -10.45
CA ALA A 62 -13.67 -4.82 -9.42
C ALA A 62 -13.85 -5.69 -8.16
N LYS A 63 -15.09 -5.96 -7.73
CA LYS A 63 -15.40 -6.88 -6.61
C LYS A 63 -14.89 -8.29 -6.89
N VAL A 64 -15.15 -8.84 -8.08
CA VAL A 64 -14.63 -10.17 -8.47
C VAL A 64 -13.10 -10.20 -8.41
N GLN A 65 -12.44 -9.19 -8.96
CA GLN A 65 -10.98 -9.11 -8.92
C GLN A 65 -10.44 -8.99 -7.50
N THR A 66 -11.10 -8.22 -6.62
CA THR A 66 -10.71 -8.12 -5.21
C THR A 66 -10.81 -9.46 -4.50
N MET A 67 -11.89 -10.24 -4.75
CA MET A 67 -12.03 -11.59 -4.20
C MET A 67 -10.90 -12.53 -4.68
N HIS A 68 -10.56 -12.49 -5.99
CA HIS A 68 -9.47 -13.31 -6.54
C HIS A 68 -8.11 -12.93 -5.95
N ARG A 69 -7.83 -11.64 -5.76
CA ARG A 69 -6.62 -11.16 -5.09
C ARG A 69 -6.58 -11.62 -3.64
N THR A 70 -7.69 -11.49 -2.91
CA THR A 70 -7.79 -11.95 -1.53
C THR A 70 -7.51 -13.45 -1.43
N LYS A 71 -8.06 -14.28 -2.31
CA LYS A 71 -7.72 -15.71 -2.38
C LYS A 71 -6.21 -15.93 -2.64
N GLY A 72 -5.59 -15.10 -3.47
CA GLY A 72 -4.14 -15.15 -3.75
C GLY A 72 -3.26 -14.78 -2.56
N GLU A 73 -3.78 -13.99 -1.61
CA GLU A 73 -3.08 -13.59 -0.39
C GLU A 73 -3.28 -14.59 0.76
N PHE A 74 -4.44 -15.24 0.85
CA PHE A 74 -4.76 -16.23 1.88
C PHE A 74 -4.51 -17.65 1.40
N THR A 75 -3.25 -18.01 1.25
CA THR A 75 -2.83 -19.29 0.64
C THR A 75 -2.30 -20.32 1.63
N ALA A 76 -1.92 -19.93 2.84
CA ALA A 76 -1.36 -20.83 3.83
C ALA A 76 -2.48 -21.55 4.61
N ASP A 77 -2.21 -22.81 5.01
CA ASP A 77 -3.09 -23.63 5.83
C ASP A 77 -2.57 -23.78 7.27
N ASP A 78 -3.38 -24.37 8.14
CA ASP A 78 -3.01 -24.66 9.54
C ASP A 78 -1.67 -25.41 9.63
N THR A 79 -1.46 -26.41 8.78
CA THR A 79 -0.25 -27.26 8.82
C THR A 79 1.00 -26.44 8.56
N THR A 80 0.96 -25.59 7.54
CA THR A 80 2.07 -24.71 7.15
C THR A 80 2.37 -23.68 8.24
N VAL A 81 1.33 -23.00 8.73
CA VAL A 81 1.47 -21.90 9.69
C VAL A 81 1.89 -22.41 11.07
N ILE A 82 1.18 -23.41 11.61
CA ILE A 82 1.50 -23.98 12.92
C ILE A 82 2.85 -24.71 12.88
N GLY A 83 3.15 -25.39 11.78
CA GLY A 83 4.46 -26.01 11.56
C GLY A 83 5.61 -25.00 11.66
N TYR A 84 5.46 -23.83 11.02
CA TYR A 84 6.45 -22.75 11.13
C TYR A 84 6.55 -22.20 12.56
N ILE A 85 5.43 -21.94 13.24
CA ILE A 85 5.41 -21.43 14.61
C ILE A 85 6.13 -22.41 15.55
N ARG A 86 5.91 -23.73 15.41
CA ARG A 86 6.57 -24.77 16.20
C ARG A 86 8.09 -24.82 16.04
N THR A 87 8.64 -24.30 14.96
CA THR A 87 10.11 -24.18 14.83
C THR A 87 10.72 -23.18 15.81
N ILE A 88 9.89 -22.30 16.39
CA ILE A 88 10.28 -21.24 17.35
C ILE A 88 9.68 -21.53 18.74
N ILE A 89 8.42 -21.98 18.80
CA ILE A 89 7.65 -22.30 19.99
C ILE A 89 7.20 -23.78 19.87
N PRO A 90 8.07 -24.75 20.24
CA PRO A 90 7.79 -26.18 20.02
C PRO A 90 6.51 -26.69 20.71
N ASP A 91 6.19 -26.11 21.84
CA ASP A 91 5.07 -26.45 22.73
C ASP A 91 3.86 -25.51 22.58
N VAL A 92 3.75 -24.79 21.44
CA VAL A 92 2.61 -23.89 21.17
C VAL A 92 1.28 -24.63 21.32
N THR A 93 0.36 -24.04 22.10
CA THR A 93 -0.96 -24.63 22.38
C THR A 93 -2.03 -24.15 21.41
N ALA A 94 -3.14 -24.89 21.34
CA ALA A 94 -4.30 -24.49 20.54
C ALA A 94 -4.91 -23.17 21.03
N GLU A 95 -4.90 -22.93 22.34
CA GLU A 95 -5.40 -21.70 22.96
C GLU A 95 -4.57 -20.48 22.56
N GLN A 96 -3.24 -20.62 22.47
CA GLN A 96 -2.35 -19.56 21.98
C GLN A 96 -2.64 -19.24 20.52
N ILE A 97 -2.78 -20.25 19.65
CA ILE A 97 -3.14 -20.06 18.25
C ILE A 97 -4.49 -19.32 18.14
N ALA A 98 -5.53 -19.79 18.83
CA ALA A 98 -6.85 -19.17 18.83
C ALA A 98 -6.82 -17.70 19.33
N HIS A 99 -6.00 -17.43 20.34
CA HIS A 99 -5.79 -16.07 20.83
C HIS A 99 -5.20 -15.16 19.74
N TRP A 100 -4.11 -15.57 19.07
CA TRP A 100 -3.48 -14.79 18.02
C TRP A 100 -4.37 -14.61 16.78
N GLU A 101 -5.19 -15.61 16.45
CA GLU A 101 -6.23 -15.48 15.42
C GLU A 101 -7.27 -14.43 15.82
N SER A 102 -7.76 -14.47 17.05
CA SER A 102 -8.81 -13.55 17.55
C SER A 102 -8.33 -12.09 17.65
N THR A 103 -7.04 -11.87 17.91
CA THR A 103 -6.43 -10.54 17.99
C THR A 103 -5.94 -10.00 16.64
N GLY A 104 -5.95 -10.83 15.57
CA GLY A 104 -5.44 -10.48 14.25
C GLY A 104 -3.90 -10.54 14.15
N ALA A 105 -3.18 -10.91 15.23
CA ALA A 105 -1.73 -11.12 15.18
C ALA A 105 -1.35 -12.29 14.26
N LEU A 106 -2.25 -13.26 14.11
CA LEU A 106 -2.17 -14.34 13.15
C LEU A 106 -3.34 -14.22 12.17
N GLU A 107 -3.14 -13.41 11.12
CA GLU A 107 -4.21 -13.03 10.19
C GLU A 107 -4.74 -14.24 9.42
N CYS A 108 -6.01 -14.54 9.60
CA CYS A 108 -6.72 -15.63 8.92
C CYS A 108 -8.11 -15.21 8.46
N MET A 109 -8.65 -15.96 7.52
CA MET A 109 -10.00 -15.77 6.96
C MET A 109 -10.60 -17.14 6.58
N VAL A 110 -11.91 -17.27 6.71
CA VAL A 110 -12.64 -18.40 6.11
C VAL A 110 -13.04 -18.00 4.68
N ILE A 111 -12.61 -18.78 3.69
CA ILE A 111 -12.91 -18.55 2.27
C ILE A 111 -13.53 -19.82 1.72
N ASP A 112 -14.75 -19.70 1.20
CA ASP A 112 -15.55 -20.82 0.66
C ASP A 112 -15.62 -22.03 1.61
N GLY A 113 -15.70 -21.77 2.93
CA GLY A 113 -15.80 -22.78 3.98
C GLY A 113 -14.46 -23.31 4.51
N GLU A 114 -13.32 -22.90 3.93
CA GLU A 114 -11.98 -23.30 4.36
C GLU A 114 -11.27 -22.16 5.10
N LYS A 115 -10.71 -22.44 6.30
CA LYS A 115 -9.84 -21.49 7.00
C LYS A 115 -8.50 -21.41 6.29
N ARG A 116 -8.09 -20.21 5.95
CA ARG A 116 -6.82 -19.88 5.31
C ARG A 116 -6.14 -18.72 6.03
N TYR A 117 -4.82 -18.75 6.06
CA TYR A 117 -4.02 -17.66 6.60
C TYR A 117 -3.39 -16.83 5.50
N PHE A 118 -3.20 -15.56 5.78
CA PHE A 118 -2.33 -14.71 4.99
C PHE A 118 -0.94 -15.38 4.88
N TRP A 119 -0.35 -15.37 3.69
CA TRP A 119 0.93 -16.08 3.45
C TRP A 119 2.06 -15.61 4.38
N GLY A 120 2.03 -14.36 4.83
CA GLY A 120 3.00 -13.77 5.77
C GLY A 120 2.64 -13.90 7.25
N ALA A 121 1.46 -14.45 7.59
CA ALA A 121 0.90 -14.41 8.95
C ALA A 121 1.84 -15.00 10.01
N ALA A 122 2.43 -16.17 9.75
CA ALA A 122 3.31 -16.83 10.71
C ALA A 122 4.59 -16.02 11.01
N ARG A 123 5.13 -15.28 10.04
CA ARG A 123 6.28 -14.40 10.26
C ARG A 123 5.87 -13.08 10.92
N ASN A 124 4.72 -12.55 10.56
CA ASN A 124 4.17 -11.34 11.14
C ASN A 124 3.89 -11.51 12.64
N LEU A 125 3.43 -12.68 13.06
CA LEU A 125 3.18 -12.99 14.47
C LEU A 125 4.36 -12.58 15.37
N PHE A 126 5.58 -12.92 14.97
CA PHE A 126 6.81 -12.63 15.73
C PHE A 126 7.25 -11.16 15.67
N ARG A 127 6.54 -10.31 14.90
CA ARG A 127 6.72 -8.85 14.85
C ARG A 127 5.63 -8.12 15.61
N ILE A 128 4.40 -8.66 15.59
CA ILE A 128 3.18 -8.01 16.08
C ILE A 128 2.95 -8.35 17.56
N ASP A 129 3.03 -9.63 17.92
CA ASP A 129 2.76 -10.09 19.28
C ASP A 129 4.04 -10.08 20.14
N LYS A 130 4.00 -9.34 21.26
CA LYS A 130 5.17 -9.16 22.14
C LYS A 130 5.64 -10.47 22.79
N GLN A 131 4.73 -11.38 23.10
CA GLN A 131 5.08 -12.66 23.72
C GLN A 131 5.72 -13.59 22.68
N ALA A 132 5.12 -13.69 21.48
CA ALA A 132 5.71 -14.43 20.37
C ALA A 132 7.10 -13.87 19.99
N LYS A 133 7.25 -12.54 19.93
CA LYS A 133 8.55 -11.89 19.71
C LYS A 133 9.59 -12.29 20.76
N SER A 134 9.22 -12.34 22.05
CA SER A 134 10.13 -12.78 23.10
C SER A 134 10.60 -14.22 22.88
N HIS A 135 9.73 -15.13 22.44
CA HIS A 135 10.13 -16.50 22.07
C HIS A 135 11.11 -16.50 20.89
N TRP A 136 10.85 -15.66 19.87
CA TRP A 136 11.77 -15.51 18.74
C TRP A 136 13.15 -15.01 19.18
N ASP A 137 13.20 -13.94 19.96
CA ASP A 137 14.44 -13.33 20.45
C ASP A 137 15.25 -14.32 21.30
N ASN A 138 14.57 -15.14 22.12
CA ASN A 138 15.22 -16.21 22.91
C ASN A 138 15.77 -17.36 22.05
N ALA A 139 15.05 -17.74 20.98
CA ALA A 139 15.41 -18.87 20.13
C ALA A 139 16.49 -18.50 19.09
N LYS A 140 16.48 -17.28 18.57
CA LYS A 140 17.34 -16.81 17.46
C LYS A 140 18.40 -15.80 17.89
N GLY A 141 18.32 -15.27 19.10
CA GLY A 141 19.07 -14.10 19.56
C GLY A 141 18.50 -12.80 19.00
N VAL A 142 18.66 -11.73 19.76
CA VAL A 142 18.33 -10.37 19.28
C VAL A 142 19.40 -9.96 18.27
N GLN A 143 19.02 -9.92 17.00
CA GLN A 143 19.87 -9.41 15.94
C GLN A 143 19.51 -7.95 15.65
N PRO A 144 20.48 -7.04 15.45
CA PRO A 144 20.21 -5.71 14.97
C PRO A 144 19.49 -5.80 13.59
N ASP A 145 18.47 -4.98 13.39
CA ASP A 145 17.84 -4.83 12.08
C ASP A 145 18.78 -4.07 11.13
N ASP A 146 18.92 -4.50 9.89
CA ASP A 146 19.74 -3.83 8.87
C ASP A 146 19.35 -2.35 8.72
N LEU A 147 18.08 -2.02 8.86
CA LEU A 147 17.61 -0.64 8.86
C LEU A 147 18.12 0.14 10.07
N ASP A 148 18.13 -0.46 11.26
CA ASP A 148 18.65 0.21 12.46
C ASP A 148 20.15 0.44 12.36
N ILE A 149 20.90 -0.55 11.86
CA ILE A 149 22.34 -0.39 11.56
C ILE A 149 22.57 0.77 10.58
N PHE A 150 21.77 0.83 9.52
CA PHE A 150 21.85 1.93 8.56
C PHE A 150 21.56 3.29 9.22
N LYS A 151 20.44 3.41 9.97
CA LYS A 151 20.06 4.65 10.65
C LYS A 151 21.16 5.13 11.59
N GLU A 152 21.70 4.24 12.42
CA GLU A 152 22.74 4.54 13.41
C GLU A 152 24.08 4.96 12.78
N SER A 153 24.39 4.46 11.60
CA SER A 153 25.62 4.81 10.86
C SER A 153 25.47 6.04 9.96
N HIS A 154 24.34 6.18 9.28
CA HIS A 154 24.13 7.20 8.24
C HIS A 154 23.60 8.54 8.81
N ILE A 155 22.65 8.51 9.76
CA ILE A 155 21.97 9.73 10.20
C ILE A 155 22.84 10.68 11.03
N PRO A 156 23.70 10.23 11.99
CA PRO A 156 24.51 11.14 12.78
C PRO A 156 25.42 12.05 11.96
N PRO A 157 26.19 11.60 10.95
CA PRO A 157 27.01 12.49 10.13
C PRO A 157 26.19 13.44 9.25
N VAL A 158 24.94 13.08 8.88
CA VAL A 158 24.02 13.98 8.16
C VAL A 158 23.60 15.13 9.09
N VAL A 159 23.08 14.79 10.28
CA VAL A 159 22.64 15.78 11.28
C VAL A 159 23.77 16.69 11.75
N ALA A 160 25.02 16.19 11.82
CA ALA A 160 26.17 16.99 12.17
C ALA A 160 26.47 18.16 11.18
N GLN A 161 25.90 18.11 9.96
CA GLN A 161 26.01 19.17 8.95
C GLN A 161 24.97 20.28 9.13
N THR A 162 24.09 20.17 10.13
CA THR A 162 23.03 21.16 10.41
C THR A 162 23.62 22.52 10.79
N GLN A 163 23.17 23.57 10.10
CA GLN A 163 23.51 24.97 10.40
C GLN A 163 22.39 25.59 11.25
N GLU A 164 22.70 26.13 12.42
CA GLU A 164 21.72 26.60 13.40
C GLU A 164 20.70 27.64 12.88
N HIS A 165 21.13 28.49 11.94
CA HIS A 165 20.29 29.57 11.41
C HIS A 165 19.60 29.23 10.07
N ARG A 166 19.67 27.98 9.66
CA ARG A 166 19.08 27.51 8.42
C ARG A 166 18.04 26.43 8.72
N ILE A 167 16.85 26.57 8.15
CA ILE A 167 15.77 25.60 8.32
C ILE A 167 15.96 24.38 7.41
N GLU A 168 16.13 24.59 6.12
CA GLU A 168 16.22 23.51 5.12
C GLU A 168 17.66 23.18 4.75
N HIS A 169 18.00 21.90 4.76
CA HIS A 169 19.34 21.40 4.47
C HIS A 169 19.31 20.28 3.45
N THR A 170 20.36 20.20 2.64
CA THR A 170 20.63 19.07 1.74
C THR A 170 22.10 18.70 1.83
N SER A 171 22.40 17.40 1.83
CA SER A 171 23.78 16.92 1.74
C SER A 171 24.32 17.03 0.31
N LYS A 172 25.61 16.73 0.14
CA LYS A 172 26.18 16.52 -1.18
C LYS A 172 25.48 15.33 -1.84
N PRO A 173 24.97 15.47 -3.09
CA PRO A 173 24.33 14.38 -3.78
C PRO A 173 25.26 13.18 -3.99
N GLN A 174 24.71 11.98 -3.88
CA GLN A 174 25.34 10.75 -4.34
C GLN A 174 24.72 10.34 -5.66
N ARG A 175 25.55 9.77 -6.53
CA ARG A 175 25.16 9.33 -7.86
C ARG A 175 24.94 7.83 -7.87
N MET A 176 23.87 7.40 -8.52
CA MET A 176 23.57 5.99 -8.69
C MET A 176 23.12 5.66 -10.12
N ARG A 177 23.34 4.42 -10.53
CA ARG A 177 22.80 3.84 -11.76
C ARG A 177 21.75 2.83 -11.41
N VAL A 178 20.55 3.01 -11.97
CA VAL A 178 19.40 2.13 -11.77
C VAL A 178 19.09 1.38 -13.04
N THR A 179 18.99 0.06 -12.94
CA THR A 179 18.47 -0.82 -14.01
C THR A 179 17.16 -1.41 -13.53
N TYR A 180 16.09 -1.15 -14.27
CA TYR A 180 14.75 -1.67 -13.98
C TYR A 180 14.24 -2.54 -15.11
N ASN A 181 13.70 -3.71 -14.79
CA ASN A 181 13.18 -4.64 -15.78
C ASN A 181 11.83 -5.23 -15.35
N ILE A 182 10.93 -5.40 -16.33
CA ILE A 182 9.75 -6.25 -16.24
C ILE A 182 9.90 -7.37 -17.26
N THR A 183 9.64 -8.61 -16.85
CA THR A 183 9.64 -9.79 -17.70
C THR A 183 8.28 -10.44 -17.66
N VAL A 184 7.54 -10.40 -18.77
CA VAL A 184 6.27 -11.12 -18.96
C VAL A 184 6.60 -12.57 -19.32
N LYS A 185 5.94 -13.54 -18.66
CA LYS A 185 6.18 -14.97 -18.89
C LYS A 185 5.77 -15.39 -20.31
N PRO A 186 6.37 -16.46 -20.83
CA PRO A 186 5.97 -16.99 -22.15
C PRO A 186 4.48 -17.33 -22.19
N ASN A 187 3.86 -17.05 -23.34
CA ASN A 187 2.47 -17.42 -23.65
C ASN A 187 1.39 -16.81 -22.74
N GLU A 188 1.72 -15.79 -21.93
CA GLU A 188 0.71 -15.06 -21.14
C GLU A 188 -0.15 -14.14 -22.03
N VAL A 189 0.35 -13.78 -23.19
CA VAL A 189 -0.34 -13.03 -24.23
C VAL A 189 -0.25 -13.80 -25.54
N PRO A 190 -1.34 -13.94 -26.32
CA PRO A 190 -1.30 -14.63 -27.60
C PRO A 190 -0.28 -14.02 -28.57
N GLU A 191 0.35 -14.87 -29.38
CA GLU A 191 1.30 -14.47 -30.42
C GLU A 191 0.71 -13.40 -31.33
N GLY A 192 1.48 -12.36 -31.62
CA GLY A 192 1.07 -11.25 -32.49
C GLY A 192 0.30 -10.14 -31.80
N GLU A 193 -0.15 -10.33 -30.57
CA GLU A 193 -0.84 -9.30 -29.78
C GLU A 193 0.15 -8.33 -29.10
N THR A 194 -0.28 -7.10 -28.88
CA THR A 194 0.54 -6.05 -28.26
C THR A 194 0.47 -6.14 -26.74
N ILE A 195 1.63 -6.27 -26.09
CA ILE A 195 1.81 -6.12 -24.65
C ILE A 195 2.12 -4.66 -24.37
N ARG A 196 1.41 -4.05 -23.41
CA ARG A 196 1.56 -2.68 -22.96
C ARG A 196 2.09 -2.67 -21.53
N VAL A 197 3.17 -1.93 -21.26
CA VAL A 197 3.87 -1.95 -19.99
C VAL A 197 4.14 -0.52 -19.51
N TRP A 198 3.78 -0.25 -18.26
CA TRP A 198 4.15 0.97 -17.51
C TRP A 198 5.13 0.56 -16.43
N MET A 199 6.32 1.13 -16.46
CA MET A 199 7.35 0.92 -15.44
C MET A 199 7.54 2.20 -14.60
N PRO A 200 7.77 2.10 -13.28
CA PRO A 200 8.03 3.26 -12.45
C PRO A 200 9.27 4.03 -12.95
N TYR A 201 9.18 5.35 -13.01
CA TYR A 201 10.26 6.23 -13.44
C TYR A 201 10.49 7.34 -12.41
N PRO A 202 11.75 7.68 -12.06
CA PRO A 202 12.02 8.66 -11.01
C PRO A 202 11.54 10.06 -11.39
N ARG A 203 11.25 10.86 -10.35
CA ARG A 203 10.91 12.28 -10.45
C ARG A 203 12.07 13.15 -10.00
N GLU A 204 12.13 14.36 -10.54
CA GLU A 204 13.06 15.39 -10.08
C GLU A 204 12.42 16.26 -8.99
N ASN A 205 13.20 16.63 -7.99
CA ASN A 205 12.90 17.63 -6.97
C ASN A 205 14.19 18.22 -6.40
N LYS A 206 14.13 18.97 -5.29
CA LYS A 206 15.30 19.60 -4.66
C LYS A 206 16.42 18.61 -4.24
N ARG A 207 16.06 17.36 -3.90
CA ARG A 207 17.02 16.34 -3.43
C ARG A 207 17.33 15.24 -4.45
N SER A 208 16.55 15.14 -5.51
CA SER A 208 16.68 14.10 -6.54
C SER A 208 16.62 14.75 -7.92
N GLY A 209 17.61 14.50 -8.75
CA GLY A 209 17.68 15.10 -10.07
C GLY A 209 18.79 14.53 -10.94
N ASN A 210 19.16 15.28 -11.97
CA ASN A 210 20.14 14.86 -12.96
C ASN A 210 19.84 13.49 -13.56
N ILE A 211 18.54 13.23 -13.82
CA ILE A 211 18.05 11.97 -14.35
C ILE A 211 18.47 11.86 -15.81
N LYS A 212 19.34 10.89 -16.10
CA LYS A 212 19.82 10.61 -17.44
C LYS A 212 19.46 9.20 -17.86
N LEU A 213 18.52 9.06 -18.77
CA LEU A 213 18.19 7.78 -19.39
C LEU A 213 19.36 7.33 -20.29
N LEU A 214 19.92 6.15 -20.03
CA LEU A 214 21.07 5.60 -20.74
C LEU A 214 20.66 4.65 -21.84
N SER A 215 19.70 3.77 -21.56
CA SER A 215 19.19 2.78 -22.53
C SER A 215 17.79 2.31 -22.17
N THR A 216 17.12 1.76 -23.16
CA THR A 216 15.82 1.09 -23.05
C THR A 216 15.83 -0.17 -23.89
N THR A 217 15.00 -1.15 -23.56
CA THR A 217 14.81 -2.39 -24.36
C THR A 217 14.04 -2.15 -25.64
N ASN A 218 13.32 -1.03 -25.75
CA ASN A 218 12.54 -0.63 -26.89
C ASN A 218 12.83 0.85 -27.23
N GLU A 219 13.13 1.17 -28.48
CA GLU A 219 13.42 2.55 -28.93
C GLU A 219 12.19 3.45 -28.80
N ASN A 220 11.00 2.88 -28.95
CA ASN A 220 9.73 3.60 -28.79
C ASN A 220 9.27 3.53 -27.34
N TYR A 221 9.46 4.61 -26.60
CA TYR A 221 8.98 4.74 -25.23
C TYR A 221 8.33 6.11 -24.99
N ILE A 222 7.51 6.20 -23.97
CA ILE A 222 6.87 7.46 -23.54
C ILE A 222 7.11 7.65 -22.04
N ILE A 223 7.74 8.76 -21.63
CA ILE A 223 7.81 9.16 -20.24
C ILE A 223 6.60 10.02 -19.91
N SER A 224 5.85 9.67 -18.87
CA SER A 224 4.65 10.41 -18.49
C SER A 224 4.98 11.85 -18.05
N PRO A 225 4.09 12.83 -18.35
CA PRO A 225 4.21 14.19 -17.82
C PRO A 225 4.22 14.22 -16.29
N ASP A 226 4.84 15.25 -15.68
CA ASP A 226 4.90 15.41 -14.22
C ASP A 226 3.54 15.71 -13.57
N SER A 227 2.56 16.15 -14.35
CA SER A 227 1.19 16.34 -13.90
C SER A 227 0.45 15.06 -13.53
N TYR A 228 0.95 13.89 -13.95
CA TYR A 228 0.40 12.60 -13.54
C TYR A 228 0.99 12.15 -12.21
N PRO A 229 0.18 11.68 -11.25
CA PRO A 229 0.66 11.30 -9.92
C PRO A 229 1.63 10.11 -9.95
N HIS A 230 1.46 9.20 -10.89
CA HIS A 230 2.35 8.07 -11.11
C HIS A 230 3.30 8.37 -12.28
N LYS A 231 4.57 8.62 -11.97
CA LYS A 231 5.60 8.83 -12.99
C LYS A 231 6.00 7.49 -13.60
N SER A 232 5.84 7.36 -14.90
CA SER A 232 6.11 6.10 -15.61
C SER A 232 6.88 6.29 -16.89
N ILE A 233 7.62 5.26 -17.28
CA ILE A 233 8.07 5.04 -18.65
C ILE A 233 7.24 3.90 -19.25
N TYR A 234 6.58 4.18 -20.35
CA TYR A 234 5.70 3.27 -21.07
C TYR A 234 6.38 2.69 -22.29
N MET A 235 6.16 1.40 -22.54
CA MET A 235 6.66 0.69 -23.72
C MET A 235 5.62 -0.31 -24.23
N GLU A 236 5.70 -0.65 -25.52
CA GLU A 236 4.90 -1.70 -26.16
C GLU A 236 5.80 -2.67 -26.90
N ALA A 237 5.40 -3.94 -26.96
CA ALA A 237 6.02 -4.94 -27.83
C ALA A 237 5.02 -6.00 -28.26
N THR A 238 5.23 -6.58 -29.44
CA THR A 238 4.42 -7.70 -29.93
C THR A 238 4.85 -9.00 -29.25
N ALA A 239 3.88 -9.73 -28.71
CA ALA A 239 4.11 -11.03 -28.09
C ALA A 239 4.63 -12.06 -29.09
N VAL A 240 5.67 -12.78 -28.69
CA VAL A 240 6.30 -13.87 -29.47
C VAL A 240 6.02 -15.20 -28.78
N LYS A 241 5.56 -16.17 -29.54
CA LYS A 241 5.26 -17.53 -29.05
C LYS A 241 6.46 -18.13 -28.33
N ASP A 242 6.19 -18.82 -27.23
CA ASP A 242 7.17 -19.54 -26.39
C ASP A 242 8.35 -18.68 -25.89
N SER A 243 8.23 -17.34 -25.96
CA SER A 243 9.26 -16.40 -25.55
C SER A 243 8.81 -15.51 -24.41
N ALA A 244 9.69 -15.32 -23.42
CA ALA A 244 9.48 -14.29 -22.39
C ALA A 244 9.75 -12.91 -22.99
N MET A 245 8.83 -11.95 -22.72
CA MET A 245 8.96 -10.59 -23.23
C MET A 245 9.58 -9.70 -22.16
N GLN A 246 10.68 -9.04 -22.48
CA GLN A 246 11.42 -8.19 -21.56
C GLN A 246 11.26 -6.72 -21.91
N PHE A 247 10.92 -5.92 -20.90
CA PHE A 247 10.86 -4.46 -20.93
C PHE A 247 11.77 -3.91 -19.86
N GLY A 248 12.56 -2.89 -20.17
CA GLY A 248 13.47 -2.36 -19.18
C GLY A 248 14.14 -1.07 -19.63
N TYR A 249 14.74 -0.43 -18.65
CA TYR A 249 15.55 0.75 -18.85
C TYR A 249 16.77 0.76 -17.91
N GLN A 250 17.77 1.53 -18.28
CA GLN A 250 18.89 1.90 -17.43
C GLN A 250 19.00 3.42 -17.38
N LEU A 251 19.16 3.98 -16.20
CA LEU A 251 19.35 5.42 -16.01
C LEU A 251 20.38 5.71 -14.92
N GLU A 252 20.88 6.93 -14.91
CA GLU A 252 21.64 7.52 -13.80
C GLU A 252 20.83 8.66 -13.20
N LEU A 253 20.93 8.82 -11.87
CA LEU A 253 20.34 9.92 -11.13
C LEU A 253 21.22 10.28 -9.94
N GLU A 254 20.97 11.46 -9.38
CA GLU A 254 21.59 11.94 -8.16
C GLU A 254 20.52 12.12 -7.08
N THR A 255 20.86 11.73 -5.85
CA THR A 255 19.99 11.91 -4.67
C THR A 255 20.81 12.42 -3.49
N ALA A 256 20.18 13.27 -2.66
CA ALA A 256 20.80 13.84 -1.46
C ALA A 256 19.92 13.56 -0.23
N ASP A 257 20.54 13.53 0.94
CA ASP A 257 19.79 13.67 2.19
C ASP A 257 19.13 15.05 2.20
N HIS A 258 17.90 15.11 2.71
CA HIS A 258 17.14 16.35 2.78
C HIS A 258 16.46 16.41 4.15
N TRP A 259 16.79 17.42 4.95
CA TRP A 259 16.25 17.54 6.30
C TRP A 259 15.99 18.98 6.70
N PHE A 260 15.12 19.14 7.70
CA PHE A 260 14.71 20.43 8.22
C PHE A 260 15.06 20.54 9.70
N ASN A 261 15.64 21.68 10.08
CA ASN A 261 15.94 22.05 11.46
C ASN A 261 14.99 23.18 11.86
N PHE A 262 13.88 22.84 12.48
CA PHE A 262 12.82 23.78 12.89
C PHE A 262 12.04 23.25 14.09
N GLY A 263 11.33 24.15 14.76
CA GLY A 263 10.51 23.86 15.92
C GLY A 263 9.10 24.43 15.83
N PRO A 264 8.30 24.28 16.88
CA PRO A 264 6.93 24.80 16.92
C PRO A 264 6.86 26.33 16.78
N GLU A 265 7.93 27.05 17.13
CA GLU A 265 8.06 28.51 17.02
C GLU A 265 8.21 29.01 15.58
N ASP A 266 8.68 28.15 14.67
CA ASP A 266 8.91 28.51 13.26
C ASP A 266 7.66 28.35 12.41
N VAL A 267 6.64 27.64 12.91
CA VAL A 267 5.41 27.34 12.19
C VAL A 267 4.39 28.46 12.35
N LYS A 268 3.94 29.02 11.23
CA LYS A 268 2.92 30.08 11.19
C LYS A 268 1.51 29.46 11.17
N PRO A 269 0.49 30.24 11.58
CA PRO A 269 -0.90 29.85 11.40
C PRO A 269 -1.24 29.62 9.92
N TYR A 270 -1.99 28.55 9.63
CA TYR A 270 -2.42 28.25 8.27
C TYR A 270 -3.39 29.26 7.70
N ASN A 271 -3.25 29.56 6.40
CA ASN A 271 -4.33 30.14 5.62
C ASN A 271 -5.32 29.03 5.23
N THR A 272 -6.37 28.85 6.06
CA THR A 272 -7.37 27.78 5.86
C THR A 272 -8.22 27.95 4.61
N GLU A 273 -8.22 29.16 4.00
CA GLU A 273 -8.92 29.46 2.76
C GLU A 273 -8.11 29.12 1.50
N SER A 274 -6.82 28.78 1.65
CA SER A 274 -5.98 28.39 0.52
C SER A 274 -6.43 27.08 -0.12
N GLU A 275 -6.26 26.95 -1.43
CA GLU A 275 -6.54 25.71 -2.16
C GLU A 275 -5.67 24.55 -1.64
N LEU A 276 -4.40 24.83 -1.33
CA LEU A 276 -3.47 23.86 -0.74
C LEU A 276 -4.03 23.28 0.55
N TYR A 277 -4.41 24.15 1.50
CA TYR A 277 -4.93 23.70 2.79
C TYR A 277 -6.18 22.84 2.61
N ARG A 278 -7.19 23.34 1.88
CA ARG A 278 -8.44 22.62 1.65
C ARG A 278 -8.21 21.28 0.96
N LYS A 279 -7.34 21.21 -0.05
CA LYS A 279 -7.03 19.96 -0.77
C LYS A 279 -6.37 18.92 0.11
N TYR A 280 -5.37 19.33 0.88
CA TYR A 280 -4.52 18.40 1.61
C TYR A 280 -4.92 18.17 3.07
N THR A 281 -6.03 18.77 3.53
CA THR A 281 -6.72 18.42 4.78
C THR A 281 -8.06 17.73 4.53
N ALA A 282 -8.50 17.59 3.28
CA ALA A 282 -9.73 16.90 2.94
C ALA A 282 -9.59 15.37 3.01
N GLU A 283 -10.73 14.72 3.22
CA GLU A 283 -10.86 13.28 2.98
C GLU A 283 -10.59 12.96 1.50
N ARG A 284 -10.12 11.73 1.26
CA ARG A 284 -9.95 11.18 -0.09
C ARG A 284 -10.21 9.68 -0.11
N SER A 285 -11.31 9.32 -0.72
CA SER A 285 -11.72 7.92 -0.90
C SER A 285 -10.64 7.13 -1.69
N ASN A 286 -10.36 5.84 -1.32
CA ASN A 286 -11.06 5.07 -0.28
C ASN A 286 -10.31 5.09 1.06
N HIS A 287 -9.06 5.54 1.09
CA HIS A 287 -8.16 5.28 2.22
C HIS A 287 -8.03 6.46 3.18
N VAL A 288 -8.18 7.70 2.74
CA VAL A 288 -8.16 8.86 3.65
C VAL A 288 -9.59 9.24 4.00
N ILE A 289 -10.19 8.51 4.93
CA ILE A 289 -11.55 8.70 5.46
C ILE A 289 -11.48 8.90 6.98
N PHE A 290 -12.17 9.91 7.49
CA PHE A 290 -12.17 10.24 8.90
C PHE A 290 -13.21 9.41 9.67
N THR A 291 -12.94 8.11 9.81
CA THR A 291 -13.81 7.19 10.54
C THR A 291 -13.92 7.55 12.02
N PRO A 292 -14.99 7.13 12.72
CA PRO A 292 -15.13 7.37 14.15
C PRO A 292 -13.92 6.88 14.97
N GLN A 293 -13.32 5.73 14.59
CA GLN A 293 -12.14 5.19 15.27
C GLN A 293 -10.92 6.08 15.05
N LEU A 294 -10.66 6.52 13.80
CA LEU A 294 -9.55 7.41 13.48
C LEU A 294 -9.67 8.73 14.26
N LYS A 295 -10.87 9.34 14.27
CA LYS A 295 -11.16 10.57 15.01
C LYS A 295 -10.85 10.40 16.49
N HIS A 296 -11.44 9.39 17.14
CA HIS A 296 -11.27 9.12 18.56
C HIS A 296 -9.79 8.94 18.95
N ILE A 297 -9.05 8.15 18.19
CA ILE A 297 -7.62 7.90 18.45
C ILE A 297 -6.81 9.19 18.25
N THR A 298 -7.04 9.90 17.15
CA THR A 298 -6.30 11.15 16.86
C THR A 298 -6.59 12.22 17.90
N ASP A 299 -7.86 12.45 18.27
CA ASP A 299 -8.25 13.41 19.31
C ASP A 299 -7.56 13.10 20.66
N SER A 300 -7.48 11.81 21.02
CA SER A 300 -6.77 11.37 22.23
C SER A 300 -5.28 11.71 22.20
N ILE A 301 -4.62 11.54 21.05
CA ILE A 301 -3.19 11.78 20.87
C ILE A 301 -2.87 13.28 20.91
N VAL A 302 -3.66 14.09 20.23
CA VAL A 302 -3.42 15.54 20.10
C VAL A 302 -4.13 16.38 21.16
N ALA A 303 -4.75 15.74 22.16
CA ALA A 303 -5.55 16.41 23.18
C ALA A 303 -4.83 17.61 23.79
N GLY A 304 -5.50 18.78 23.81
CA GLY A 304 -4.98 20.03 24.37
C GLY A 304 -3.88 20.72 23.55
N GLU A 305 -3.46 20.13 22.42
CA GLU A 305 -2.42 20.71 21.56
C GLU A 305 -3.04 21.58 20.45
N THR A 306 -2.50 22.77 20.25
CA THR A 306 -2.96 23.72 19.22
C THR A 306 -1.92 23.91 18.12
N ASN A 307 -0.63 23.77 18.44
CA ASN A 307 0.44 23.96 17.48
C ASN A 307 0.51 22.79 16.46
N PRO A 308 0.49 23.06 15.14
CA PRO A 308 0.51 22.01 14.11
C PRO A 308 1.75 21.12 14.17
N TYR A 309 2.93 21.67 14.48
CA TYR A 309 4.17 20.91 14.64
C TYR A 309 4.03 19.86 15.75
N ASN A 310 3.59 20.28 16.92
CA ASN A 310 3.44 19.40 18.07
C ASN A 310 2.37 18.32 17.82
N LYS A 311 1.25 18.67 17.16
CA LYS A 311 0.24 17.68 16.75
C LYS A 311 0.84 16.62 15.84
N ALA A 312 1.55 17.04 14.78
CA ALA A 312 2.18 16.13 13.83
C ALA A 312 3.21 15.23 14.51
N ARG A 313 4.03 15.81 15.41
CA ARG A 313 5.04 15.09 16.18
C ARG A 313 4.40 14.02 17.08
N LYS A 314 3.34 14.34 17.81
CA LYS A 314 2.60 13.39 18.65
C LYS A 314 2.01 12.23 17.81
N ILE A 315 1.49 12.52 16.62
CA ILE A 315 0.97 11.48 15.70
C ILE A 315 2.10 10.58 15.21
N PHE A 316 3.23 11.17 14.81
CA PHE A 316 4.42 10.43 14.39
C PHE A 316 4.94 9.52 15.51
N ASP A 317 5.12 10.04 16.72
CA ASP A 317 5.60 9.27 17.88
C ASP A 317 4.64 8.13 18.25
N TYR A 318 3.33 8.39 18.21
CA TYR A 318 2.34 7.34 18.44
C TYR A 318 2.47 6.20 17.45
N ILE A 319 2.58 6.50 16.16
CA ILE A 319 2.70 5.49 15.11
C ILE A 319 4.01 4.72 15.27
N ALA A 320 5.14 5.42 15.38
CA ALA A 320 6.46 4.81 15.50
C ALA A 320 6.62 3.88 16.72
N GLN A 321 5.91 4.19 17.82
CA GLN A 321 6.00 3.41 19.06
C GLN A 321 4.97 2.28 19.17
N ASN A 322 3.82 2.38 18.48
CA ASN A 322 2.68 1.50 18.70
C ASN A 322 2.28 0.66 17.50
N ILE A 323 2.84 0.93 16.32
CA ILE A 323 2.48 0.23 15.08
C ILE A 323 3.75 -0.41 14.48
N PRO A 324 4.09 -1.64 14.90
CA PRO A 324 5.23 -2.36 14.36
C PRO A 324 5.02 -2.64 12.86
N TRP A 325 6.13 -2.67 12.13
CA TRP A 325 6.11 -3.06 10.73
C TRP A 325 5.78 -4.56 10.57
N ALA A 326 4.85 -4.85 9.68
CA ALA A 326 4.47 -6.20 9.29
C ALA A 326 4.19 -6.25 7.79
N SER A 327 4.45 -7.38 7.15
CA SER A 327 4.11 -7.58 5.74
C SER A 327 2.61 -7.42 5.52
N ALA A 328 2.21 -6.68 4.49
CA ALA A 328 0.81 -6.49 4.11
C ALA A 328 0.40 -7.38 2.93
N ARG A 329 -0.89 -7.67 2.85
CA ARG A 329 -1.51 -8.15 1.60
C ARG A 329 -1.61 -7.01 0.59
N GLU A 330 -1.93 -7.34 -0.65
CA GLU A 330 -2.14 -6.34 -1.71
C GLU A 330 -3.16 -5.25 -1.27
N TYR A 331 -2.79 -3.98 -1.44
CA TYR A 331 -3.59 -2.84 -0.95
C TYR A 331 -5.01 -2.81 -1.51
N ALA A 332 -5.20 -3.30 -2.73
CA ALA A 332 -6.51 -3.47 -3.35
C ALA A 332 -7.49 -4.37 -2.56
N THR A 333 -6.99 -5.15 -1.61
CA THR A 333 -7.82 -6.03 -0.77
C THR A 333 -8.36 -5.35 0.50
N PHE A 334 -7.99 -4.09 0.74
CA PHE A 334 -8.46 -3.32 1.89
C PHE A 334 -9.52 -2.30 1.47
N ALA A 335 -10.62 -2.27 2.18
CA ALA A 335 -11.64 -1.23 2.01
C ALA A 335 -11.14 0.13 2.51
N ASN A 336 -10.47 0.15 3.67
CA ASN A 336 -9.83 1.33 4.25
C ASN A 336 -8.57 0.91 5.01
N ILE A 337 -7.41 1.32 4.53
CA ILE A 337 -6.11 0.94 5.09
C ILE A 337 -5.89 1.55 6.49
N PRO A 338 -6.08 2.87 6.73
CA PRO A 338 -5.93 3.44 8.08
C PRO A 338 -6.82 2.79 9.14
N GLU A 339 -8.06 2.44 8.80
CA GLU A 339 -8.95 1.76 9.74
C GLU A 339 -8.44 0.36 10.10
N TYR A 340 -7.94 -0.38 9.11
CA TYR A 340 -7.29 -1.67 9.33
C TYR A 340 -6.08 -1.54 10.26
N VAL A 341 -5.18 -0.59 10.00
CA VAL A 341 -3.96 -0.38 10.79
C VAL A 341 -4.29 0.02 12.23
N LEU A 342 -5.22 0.96 12.42
CA LEU A 342 -5.61 1.42 13.76
C LEU A 342 -6.34 0.33 14.56
N LYS A 343 -7.05 -0.57 13.90
CA LYS A 343 -7.70 -1.73 14.53
C LYS A 343 -6.69 -2.80 14.90
N ASN A 344 -5.83 -3.20 13.98
CA ASN A 344 -4.94 -4.35 14.12
C ASN A 344 -3.56 -3.99 14.70
N LYS A 345 -3.24 -2.70 14.80
CA LYS A 345 -1.99 -2.16 15.40
C LYS A 345 -0.71 -2.64 14.72
N HIS A 346 -0.72 -2.85 13.43
CA HIS A 346 0.44 -3.14 12.61
C HIS A 346 0.20 -2.71 11.15
N GLY A 347 1.26 -2.59 10.37
CA GLY A 347 1.19 -2.31 8.94
C GLY A 347 2.56 -2.27 8.28
N ASP A 348 2.59 -2.31 6.94
CA ASP A 348 3.80 -2.02 6.18
C ASP A 348 3.98 -0.50 5.96
N CYS A 349 4.99 -0.12 5.17
CA CYS A 349 5.33 1.30 4.96
C CYS A 349 4.16 2.11 4.39
N GLY A 350 3.47 1.61 3.36
CA GLY A 350 2.36 2.33 2.75
C GLY A 350 1.12 2.38 3.65
N GLN A 351 0.85 1.31 4.38
CA GLN A 351 -0.24 1.29 5.35
C GLN A 351 0.00 2.29 6.48
N VAL A 352 1.22 2.35 6.99
CA VAL A 352 1.64 3.32 8.02
C VAL A 352 1.60 4.75 7.47
N GLY A 353 2.12 4.96 6.25
CA GLY A 353 2.10 6.26 5.58
C GLY A 353 0.69 6.82 5.39
N LEU A 354 -0.25 6.00 4.87
CA LEU A 354 -1.65 6.41 4.72
C LEU A 354 -2.33 6.69 6.07
N THR A 355 -1.99 5.92 7.11
CA THR A 355 -2.51 6.14 8.46
C THR A 355 -2.02 7.49 9.01
N PHE A 356 -0.73 7.78 8.88
CA PHE A 356 -0.18 9.08 9.27
C PHE A 356 -0.86 10.23 8.51
N ILE A 357 -1.01 10.12 7.18
CA ILE A 357 -1.68 11.13 6.35
C ILE A 357 -3.13 11.35 6.81
N ALA A 358 -3.89 10.30 7.05
CA ALA A 358 -5.29 10.42 7.46
C ALA A 358 -5.43 11.10 8.83
N MET A 359 -4.58 10.73 9.81
CA MET A 359 -4.56 11.35 11.14
C MET A 359 -4.10 12.82 11.07
N ALA A 360 -3.05 13.13 10.30
CA ALA A 360 -2.56 14.49 10.11
C ALA A 360 -3.62 15.39 9.46
N ARG A 361 -4.26 14.94 8.37
CA ARG A 361 -5.34 15.68 7.71
C ARG A 361 -6.51 15.94 8.64
N TYR A 362 -6.95 14.96 9.40
CA TYR A 362 -8.01 15.13 10.39
C TYR A 362 -7.63 16.15 11.50
N ALA A 363 -6.37 16.13 11.92
CA ALA A 363 -5.84 17.10 12.91
C ALA A 363 -5.65 18.52 12.33
N GLY A 364 -5.99 18.77 11.05
CA GLY A 364 -5.87 20.05 10.35
C GLY A 364 -4.47 20.33 9.81
N ILE A 365 -3.67 19.31 9.56
CA ILE A 365 -2.31 19.44 9.01
C ILE A 365 -2.35 18.92 7.57
N PRO A 366 -2.05 19.77 6.55
CA PRO A 366 -2.00 19.33 5.17
C PRO A 366 -0.93 18.23 4.97
N ALA A 367 -1.35 17.10 4.42
CA ALA A 367 -0.48 15.93 4.23
C ALA A 367 -0.71 15.28 2.87
N LYS A 368 0.35 14.75 2.26
CA LYS A 368 0.29 14.03 0.98
C LYS A 368 1.19 12.80 0.97
N TRP A 369 0.92 11.92 0.02
CA TRP A 369 1.64 10.69 -0.21
C TRP A 369 2.86 10.89 -1.11
N GLN A 370 3.93 10.17 -0.81
CA GLN A 370 5.02 9.87 -1.74
C GLN A 370 5.41 8.41 -1.64
N SER A 371 5.81 7.83 -2.76
CA SER A 371 6.36 6.48 -2.82
C SER A 371 7.40 6.31 -3.92
N GLY A 372 8.22 5.29 -3.80
CA GLY A 372 9.28 4.97 -4.74
C GLY A 372 10.13 3.80 -4.27
N PHE A 373 11.42 3.99 -4.23
CA PHE A 373 12.36 2.94 -3.86
C PHE A 373 13.32 3.39 -2.77
N VAL A 374 13.52 2.52 -1.79
CA VAL A 374 14.67 2.52 -0.89
C VAL A 374 15.74 1.62 -1.51
N VAL A 375 16.96 2.11 -1.55
CA VAL A 375 18.07 1.45 -2.24
C VAL A 375 19.34 1.41 -1.39
N HIS A 376 19.21 1.26 -0.08
CA HIS A 376 20.34 1.11 0.82
C HIS A 376 21.28 -0.01 0.37
N PRO A 377 22.59 0.10 0.55
CA PRO A 377 23.49 -1.00 0.30
C PRO A 377 23.08 -2.26 1.07
N GLY A 378 22.85 -3.37 0.35
CA GLY A 378 22.38 -4.63 0.93
C GLY A 378 20.87 -4.76 1.19
N MET A 379 20.12 -3.65 1.13
CA MET A 379 18.66 -3.64 1.31
C MET A 379 18.03 -2.73 0.26
N GLY A 380 17.34 -3.30 -0.69
CA GLY A 380 16.64 -2.54 -1.72
C GLY A 380 15.21 -3.02 -1.91
N GLY A 381 14.28 -2.09 -2.13
CA GLY A 381 12.89 -2.43 -2.35
C GLY A 381 11.98 -1.22 -2.49
N MET A 382 10.71 -1.51 -2.62
CA MET A 382 9.63 -0.51 -2.62
C MET A 382 9.52 0.13 -1.24
N HIS A 383 9.23 1.43 -1.22
CA HIS A 383 9.01 2.14 0.03
C HIS A 383 8.11 3.34 -0.13
N ASP A 384 7.34 3.62 0.92
CA ASP A 384 6.32 4.65 0.97
C ASP A 384 6.54 5.56 2.17
N TRP A 385 6.29 6.85 1.99
CA TRP A 385 6.38 7.87 3.03
C TRP A 385 5.38 8.99 2.78
N SER A 386 5.43 10.03 3.60
CA SER A 386 4.53 11.17 3.54
C SER A 386 5.30 12.47 3.43
N GLU A 387 4.61 13.53 3.01
CA GLU A 387 5.01 14.90 3.23
C GLU A 387 3.87 15.63 3.96
N ILE A 388 4.23 16.51 4.91
CA ILE A 388 3.33 17.44 5.57
C ILE A 388 3.74 18.86 5.25
N TYR A 389 2.76 19.77 5.21
CA TYR A 389 3.02 21.17 4.94
C TYR A 389 2.92 21.99 6.23
N PHE A 390 3.92 22.83 6.46
CA PHE A 390 3.88 23.83 7.51
C PHE A 390 3.94 25.23 6.92
N GLU A 391 3.02 26.10 7.35
CA GLU A 391 2.98 27.48 6.89
C GLU A 391 4.25 28.22 7.31
N GLY A 392 4.91 28.87 6.34
CA GLY A 392 6.21 29.55 6.52
C GLY A 392 7.44 28.67 6.29
N ILE A 393 7.27 27.33 6.19
CA ILE A 393 8.36 26.37 5.95
C ILE A 393 8.19 25.69 4.58
N GLY A 394 6.99 25.19 4.28
CA GLY A 394 6.69 24.41 3.07
C GLY A 394 6.46 22.94 3.35
N TRP A 395 6.62 22.11 2.33
CA TRP A 395 6.50 20.65 2.42
C TRP A 395 7.73 20.03 3.08
N VAL A 396 7.49 19.20 4.08
CA VAL A 396 8.48 18.56 4.94
C VAL A 396 8.28 17.05 4.88
N PRO A 397 9.31 16.24 4.60
CA PRO A 397 9.17 14.80 4.53
C PRO A 397 8.95 14.18 5.90
N VAL A 398 8.12 13.13 5.95
CA VAL A 398 7.86 12.33 7.14
C VAL A 398 7.78 10.85 6.76
N ASP A 399 8.64 10.04 7.39
CA ASP A 399 8.62 8.60 7.25
C ASP A 399 8.33 7.92 8.58
N ALA A 400 7.05 7.78 8.90
CA ALA A 400 6.61 7.20 10.16
C ALA A 400 6.89 5.68 10.26
N SER A 401 7.15 5.00 9.13
CA SER A 401 7.48 3.58 9.14
C SER A 401 8.97 3.31 9.41
N PHE A 402 9.87 4.21 9.00
CA PHE A 402 11.27 4.20 9.46
C PHE A 402 11.37 4.68 10.91
N GLY A 403 10.45 5.53 11.33
CA GLY A 403 10.19 5.90 12.72
C GLY A 403 11.40 6.50 13.43
N LEU A 404 11.61 6.08 14.66
CA LEU A 404 12.63 6.63 15.55
C LEU A 404 14.00 5.97 15.32
N THR A 405 15.07 6.76 15.51
CA THR A 405 16.46 6.27 15.51
C THR A 405 16.96 6.21 16.95
N SER A 406 17.73 5.19 17.30
CA SER A 406 18.31 5.07 18.65
C SER A 406 19.36 6.16 18.87
N SER A 407 19.01 7.21 19.59
CA SER A 407 19.91 8.33 19.94
C SER A 407 19.40 9.14 21.12
N LYS A 408 20.32 9.81 21.84
CA LYS A 408 20.00 10.83 22.86
C LYS A 408 19.86 12.24 22.26
N ASP A 409 20.41 12.47 21.07
CA ASP A 409 20.18 13.71 20.30
C ASP A 409 18.81 13.61 19.65
N ASP A 410 17.89 14.52 20.01
CA ASP A 410 16.52 14.54 19.53
C ASP A 410 16.44 14.69 18.01
N ARG A 411 17.37 15.41 17.38
CA ARG A 411 17.44 15.61 15.93
C ARG A 411 17.78 14.32 15.20
N ILE A 412 18.63 13.46 15.78
CA ILE A 412 18.94 12.13 15.27
C ILE A 412 17.79 11.19 15.56
N HIS A 413 17.27 11.22 16.81
CA HIS A 413 16.17 10.36 17.23
C HIS A 413 14.94 10.50 16.36
N HIS A 414 14.59 11.73 15.98
CA HIS A 414 13.43 12.05 15.15
C HIS A 414 13.77 12.47 13.72
N PHE A 415 14.90 12.03 13.20
CA PHE A 415 15.34 12.43 11.85
C PHE A 415 14.23 12.28 10.80
N TYR A 416 13.48 11.16 10.80
CA TYR A 416 12.41 10.90 9.85
C TYR A 416 11.10 11.67 10.11
N PHE A 417 11.09 12.56 11.10
CA PHE A 417 10.11 13.63 11.26
C PHE A 417 10.74 14.96 10.80
N GLY A 418 10.82 15.17 9.50
CA GLY A 418 11.44 16.34 8.89
C GLY A 418 12.69 16.06 8.09
N GLY A 419 13.07 14.80 7.97
CA GLY A 419 14.23 14.36 7.20
C GLY A 419 13.97 13.11 6.37
N ILE A 420 14.74 12.99 5.31
CA ILE A 420 14.75 11.83 4.41
C ILE A 420 16.17 11.60 3.90
N ASP A 421 16.59 10.34 3.88
CA ASP A 421 17.95 9.96 3.49
C ASP A 421 18.16 9.93 1.97
N SER A 422 19.43 9.95 1.55
CA SER A 422 19.86 9.96 0.15
C SER A 422 19.76 8.60 -0.56
N HIS A 423 19.44 7.53 0.16
CA HIS A 423 19.36 6.18 -0.39
C HIS A 423 17.95 5.84 -0.87
N ARG A 424 17.25 6.81 -1.40
CA ARG A 424 15.91 6.63 -1.98
C ARG A 424 15.61 7.66 -3.06
N TYR A 425 14.82 7.25 -4.03
CA TYR A 425 14.23 8.15 -5.00
C TYR A 425 12.71 7.92 -5.10
N TYR A 426 11.96 8.97 -5.40
CA TYR A 426 10.52 8.89 -5.49
C TYR A 426 10.02 8.81 -6.92
N VAL A 427 8.88 8.17 -7.08
CA VAL A 427 8.18 7.90 -8.33
C VAL A 427 6.79 8.54 -8.30
N ASN A 428 6.07 8.36 -7.19
CA ASN A 428 4.69 8.73 -7.05
C ASN A 428 4.53 9.91 -6.08
N GLU A 429 3.71 10.89 -6.49
CA GLU A 429 3.40 12.08 -5.69
C GLU A 429 2.00 12.03 -5.07
N ASP A 430 1.27 10.96 -5.34
CA ASP A 430 -0.05 10.69 -4.80
C ASP A 430 -0.39 9.20 -4.97
N PHE A 431 -1.44 8.74 -4.31
CA PHE A 431 -1.97 7.38 -4.45
C PHE A 431 -3.20 7.35 -5.40
N SER A 432 -3.55 6.16 -5.90
CA SER A 432 -4.76 5.92 -6.72
C SER A 432 -4.88 6.85 -7.94
N GLY A 433 -3.79 7.04 -8.67
CA GLY A 433 -3.76 7.92 -9.84
C GLY A 433 -3.90 7.18 -11.18
N ASN A 434 -4.12 7.95 -12.24
CA ASN A 434 -4.15 7.47 -13.61
C ASN A 434 -2.75 7.43 -14.23
N PHE A 435 -2.61 6.67 -15.32
CA PHE A 435 -1.39 6.56 -16.12
C PHE A 435 -1.44 7.40 -17.39
N PHE A 436 -0.25 7.68 -17.92
CA PHE A 436 -0.06 8.20 -19.26
C PHE A 436 0.98 7.34 -20.03
N PRO A 437 0.62 6.78 -21.19
CA PRO A 437 -0.74 6.69 -21.76
C PRO A 437 -1.73 5.98 -20.84
N ALA A 438 -3.03 6.22 -21.03
CA ALA A 438 -4.06 5.63 -20.17
C ALA A 438 -4.10 4.10 -20.29
N LYS A 439 -4.30 3.43 -19.14
CA LYS A 439 -4.66 1.99 -19.11
C LYS A 439 -6.10 1.79 -19.54
N THR A 440 -6.36 0.62 -20.13
CA THR A 440 -7.70 0.19 -20.54
C THR A 440 -8.39 -0.62 -19.46
N HIS A 441 -7.64 -1.48 -18.79
CA HIS A 441 -8.16 -2.39 -17.76
C HIS A 441 -7.86 -1.88 -16.35
N LEU A 442 -8.55 -2.47 -15.35
CA LEU A 442 -8.28 -2.22 -13.94
C LEU A 442 -6.81 -2.51 -13.62
N ARG A 443 -6.24 -1.71 -12.74
CA ARG A 443 -4.83 -1.83 -12.31
C ARG A 443 -4.61 -3.09 -11.48
N SER A 444 -3.39 -3.64 -11.54
CA SER A 444 -2.94 -4.69 -10.63
C SER A 444 -2.89 -4.18 -9.19
N GLU A 445 -2.31 -2.98 -8.99
CA GLU A 445 -2.29 -2.29 -7.71
C GLU A 445 -2.90 -0.88 -7.86
N PRO A 446 -4.17 -0.67 -7.46
CA PRO A 446 -4.87 0.60 -7.68
C PRO A 446 -4.44 1.73 -6.72
N VAL A 447 -3.76 1.44 -5.61
CA VAL A 447 -3.37 2.44 -4.62
C VAL A 447 -2.01 3.02 -4.95
N ASP A 448 -0.98 2.17 -5.06
CA ASP A 448 0.40 2.58 -5.31
C ASP A 448 0.88 2.17 -6.72
N PHE A 449 2.11 2.57 -7.08
CA PHE A 449 2.74 2.22 -8.35
C PHE A 449 4.26 2.12 -8.21
N GLN A 450 4.74 0.94 -7.88
CA GLN A 450 6.17 0.68 -7.70
C GLN A 450 6.65 -0.56 -8.48
N ARG A 451 5.78 -1.56 -8.70
CA ARG A 451 6.14 -2.78 -9.45
C ARG A 451 5.96 -2.64 -10.96
N GLY A 452 5.15 -1.68 -11.37
CA GLY A 452 4.70 -1.54 -12.75
C GLY A 452 3.32 -2.13 -12.99
N GLU A 453 2.85 -1.94 -14.22
CA GLU A 453 1.55 -2.44 -14.70
C GLU A 453 1.71 -3.02 -16.10
N VAL A 454 1.02 -4.11 -16.36
CA VAL A 454 1.05 -4.81 -17.65
C VAL A 454 -0.35 -5.13 -18.09
N GLU A 455 -0.66 -4.86 -19.36
CA GLU A 455 -1.94 -5.26 -19.97
C GLU A 455 -1.76 -5.60 -21.46
N TRP A 456 -2.78 -6.22 -22.02
CA TRP A 456 -2.97 -6.33 -23.45
C TRP A 456 -4.45 -6.05 -23.78
N LYS A 457 -4.87 -6.11 -25.03
CA LYS A 457 -6.22 -5.65 -25.44
C LYS A 457 -7.38 -6.34 -24.70
N ALA A 458 -7.20 -7.61 -24.24
CA ALA A 458 -8.30 -8.35 -23.64
C ALA A 458 -8.35 -8.27 -22.10
N GLU A 459 -7.20 -8.07 -21.43
CA GLU A 459 -7.15 -8.09 -19.97
C GLU A 459 -5.90 -7.42 -19.39
N ASN A 460 -5.96 -7.09 -18.09
CA ASN A 460 -4.79 -6.79 -17.29
C ASN A 460 -4.03 -8.04 -16.89
N LEU A 461 -2.71 -8.03 -16.94
CA LEU A 461 -1.87 -9.12 -16.46
C LEU A 461 -1.51 -8.85 -14.98
N TYR A 462 -2.10 -9.63 -14.09
CA TYR A 462 -1.81 -9.52 -12.66
C TYR A 462 -0.41 -10.01 -12.29
N PHE A 463 0.04 -9.62 -11.11
CA PHE A 463 1.24 -10.16 -10.48
C PHE A 463 1.24 -11.69 -10.51
N GLY A 464 2.42 -12.28 -10.71
CA GLY A 464 2.53 -13.73 -10.94
C GLY A 464 2.57 -14.14 -12.42
N ARG A 465 1.98 -13.38 -13.36
CA ARG A 465 2.12 -13.58 -14.82
C ARG A 465 3.36 -12.89 -15.39
N TRP A 466 3.96 -12.00 -14.63
CA TRP A 466 5.21 -11.30 -14.92
C TRP A 466 6.00 -11.07 -13.63
N ARG A 467 7.23 -10.63 -13.74
CA ARG A 467 8.10 -10.27 -12.62
C ARG A 467 8.85 -8.99 -12.93
N TRP A 468 9.17 -8.25 -11.87
CA TRP A 468 10.02 -7.08 -11.92
C TRP A 468 11.34 -7.34 -11.21
N LYS A 469 12.37 -6.56 -11.58
CA LYS A 469 13.68 -6.57 -10.94
C LYS A 469 14.28 -5.18 -11.02
N ILE A 470 14.80 -4.72 -9.89
CA ILE A 470 15.61 -3.52 -9.79
C ILE A 470 17.05 -3.89 -9.42
N ASN A 471 18.02 -3.20 -9.99
CA ASN A 471 19.43 -3.28 -9.62
C ASN A 471 19.98 -1.85 -9.53
N VAL A 472 20.72 -1.56 -8.45
CA VAL A 472 21.27 -0.24 -8.18
C VAL A 472 22.78 -0.37 -7.94
N GLU A 473 23.55 0.49 -8.61
CA GLU A 473 24.98 0.64 -8.48
C GLU A 473 25.29 2.08 -8.07
N TYR A 474 26.02 2.26 -6.98
CA TYR A 474 26.52 3.56 -6.55
C TYR A 474 27.80 3.91 -7.34
N LEU A 475 27.90 5.17 -7.82
CA LEU A 475 28.94 5.64 -8.75
C LEU A 475 29.91 6.60 -8.08
#